data_cedd3a3cd6b1f615eb8a0513d6868ef9
#
_entry.id   cedd3a3cd6b1f615eb8a0513d6868ef9
#
_cell.length_a   1.000
_cell.length_b   1.000
_cell.length_c   1.000
_cell.angle_alpha   90.00
_cell.angle_beta   90.00
_cell.angle_gamma   90.00
#
_symmetry.space_group_name_H-M   'P 1'
#
loop_
_entity.id
_entity.type
_entity.pdbx_description
1 polymer ?
#
loop_
_entity_poly.entity_id
_entity_poly.type
_entity_poly.pdbx_seq_one_letter_code
_entity_poly.pdbx_strand_id
1 'polypeptide(L)'
;AMSEKIKNIVTVLLAAVFLFGFSVWSLLLPDAEESTSERRHLAQFPAVSASSILSGKFMTAFEDWSLDQFPLRDKFRTLKAMTAFYLLHQKDNNDIYIAGGQAAKLDYPMHADSLDYAASRFTWIYENLLKDADTRVWLSVVPDKNYFLAAANGYPSMDYAAFIAALREKMPYADY
;
A
#
# COMPACT_ATOMS: atom_id res chain seq x y z
N ALA A 1 -31.00 -38.25 -0.23
CA ALA A 1 -29.65 -37.67 -0.02
C ALA A 1 -28.86 -37.77 -1.33
N MET A 2 -28.16 -36.71 -1.73
CA MET A 2 -27.33 -36.70 -2.94
C MET A 2 -26.13 -37.63 -2.74
N SER A 3 -25.83 -38.50 -3.75
CA SER A 3 -24.69 -39.42 -3.68
C SER A 3 -23.38 -38.64 -3.48
N GLU A 4 -22.41 -39.18 -2.73
CA GLU A 4 -21.10 -38.60 -2.51
C GLU A 4 -20.38 -38.24 -3.83
N LYS A 5 -20.48 -39.10 -4.83
CA LYS A 5 -19.94 -38.83 -6.17
C LYS A 5 -20.53 -37.56 -6.80
N ILE A 6 -21.85 -37.38 -6.68
CA ILE A 6 -22.53 -36.20 -7.23
C ILE A 6 -22.09 -34.93 -6.46
N LYS A 7 -21.97 -34.99 -5.13
CA LYS A 7 -21.46 -33.87 -4.33
C LYS A 7 -20.06 -33.46 -4.80
N ASN A 8 -19.16 -34.45 -4.95
CA ASN A 8 -17.78 -34.15 -5.37
C ASN A 8 -17.73 -33.56 -6.78
N ILE A 9 -18.52 -34.08 -7.72
CA ILE A 9 -18.61 -33.53 -9.08
C ILE A 9 -19.14 -32.08 -9.04
N VAL A 10 -20.21 -31.83 -8.30
CA VAL A 10 -20.79 -30.49 -8.17
C VAL A 10 -19.76 -29.51 -7.54
N THR A 11 -19.06 -29.95 -6.50
CA THR A 11 -18.01 -29.09 -5.86
C THR A 11 -16.90 -28.76 -6.85
N VAL A 12 -16.39 -29.74 -7.60
CA VAL A 12 -15.34 -29.53 -8.61
C VAL A 12 -15.83 -28.59 -9.72
N LEU A 13 -17.05 -28.81 -10.20
CA LEU A 13 -17.64 -27.96 -11.24
C LEU A 13 -17.85 -26.53 -10.75
N LEU A 14 -18.34 -26.30 -9.53
CA LEU A 14 -18.50 -24.97 -8.95
C LEU A 14 -17.15 -24.28 -8.80
N ALA A 15 -16.14 -24.99 -8.30
CA ALA A 15 -14.79 -24.45 -8.18
C ALA A 15 -14.19 -24.10 -9.55
N ALA A 16 -14.37 -24.98 -10.55
CA ALA A 16 -13.91 -24.74 -11.91
C ALA A 16 -14.61 -23.52 -12.54
N VAL A 17 -15.94 -23.44 -12.44
CA VAL A 17 -16.72 -22.30 -12.94
C VAL A 17 -16.28 -20.99 -12.25
N PHE A 18 -16.05 -21.01 -10.94
CA PHE A 18 -15.56 -19.86 -10.21
C PHE A 18 -14.19 -19.41 -10.72
N LEU A 19 -13.21 -20.31 -10.76
CA LEU A 19 -11.83 -19.97 -11.14
C LEU A 19 -11.73 -19.56 -12.61
N PHE A 20 -12.23 -20.41 -13.51
CA PHE A 20 -12.16 -20.13 -14.96
C PHE A 20 -13.11 -19.01 -15.39
N GLY A 21 -14.29 -18.93 -14.76
CA GLY A 21 -15.25 -17.86 -15.03
C GLY A 21 -14.67 -16.48 -14.74
N PHE A 22 -14.04 -16.29 -13.59
CA PHE A 22 -13.36 -15.02 -13.26
C PHE A 22 -12.18 -14.75 -14.19
N SER A 23 -11.39 -15.78 -14.54
CA SER A 23 -10.26 -15.63 -15.47
C SER A 23 -10.72 -15.19 -16.86
N VAL A 24 -11.75 -15.85 -17.40
CA VAL A 24 -12.33 -15.47 -18.70
C VAL A 24 -12.95 -14.07 -18.63
N TRP A 25 -13.65 -13.76 -17.56
CA TRP A 25 -14.25 -12.43 -17.37
C TRP A 25 -13.17 -11.34 -17.32
N SER A 26 -12.07 -11.56 -16.61
CA SER A 26 -10.93 -10.64 -16.59
C SER A 26 -10.35 -10.37 -17.98
N LEU A 27 -10.20 -11.42 -18.80
CA LEU A 27 -9.68 -11.32 -20.17
C LEU A 27 -10.64 -10.62 -21.15
N LEU A 28 -11.93 -10.62 -20.87
CA LEU A 28 -12.96 -10.01 -21.73
C LEU A 28 -13.30 -8.57 -21.34
N LEU A 29 -12.96 -8.15 -20.13
CA LEU A 29 -13.17 -6.76 -19.71
C LEU A 29 -12.09 -5.85 -20.34
N PRO A 30 -12.47 -4.64 -20.76
CA PRO A 30 -11.48 -3.64 -21.12
C PRO A 30 -10.68 -3.23 -19.89
N ASP A 31 -9.37 -3.05 -20.07
CA ASP A 31 -8.48 -2.59 -19.01
C ASP A 31 -8.86 -1.19 -18.54
N ALA A 32 -8.96 -0.99 -17.24
CA ALA A 32 -9.13 0.32 -16.65
C ALA A 32 -7.77 1.01 -16.53
N GLU A 33 -7.68 2.28 -16.88
CA GLU A 33 -6.43 3.03 -16.82
C GLU A 33 -6.06 3.45 -15.40
N GLU A 34 -7.06 3.80 -14.59
CA GLU A 34 -6.85 4.35 -13.25
C GLU A 34 -7.80 3.73 -12.22
N SER A 35 -7.33 3.61 -11.00
CA SER A 35 -8.16 3.32 -9.85
C SER A 35 -8.58 4.61 -9.16
N THR A 36 -9.86 4.89 -9.13
CA THR A 36 -10.43 6.05 -8.42
C THR A 36 -10.32 5.90 -6.90
N SER A 37 -10.38 4.66 -6.40
CA SER A 37 -10.28 4.35 -4.97
C SER A 37 -8.83 4.48 -4.44
N GLU A 38 -7.84 4.11 -5.26
CA GLU A 38 -6.42 4.16 -4.89
C GLU A 38 -5.69 5.40 -5.45
N ARG A 39 -6.34 6.16 -6.37
CA ARG A 39 -5.77 7.34 -7.03
C ARG A 39 -4.41 7.06 -7.69
N ARG A 40 -4.32 5.94 -8.41
CA ARG A 40 -3.12 5.52 -9.13
C ARG A 40 -3.47 4.89 -10.47
N HIS A 41 -2.49 4.89 -11.38
CA HIS A 41 -2.59 4.11 -12.59
C HIS A 41 -2.58 2.62 -12.29
N LEU A 42 -3.37 1.88 -13.05
CA LEU A 42 -3.43 0.42 -12.99
C LEU A 42 -2.51 -0.19 -14.03
N ALA A 43 -1.95 -1.36 -13.71
CA ALA A 43 -1.12 -2.11 -14.63
C ALA A 43 -1.95 -2.51 -15.86
N GLN A 44 -1.39 -2.28 -17.04
CA GLN A 44 -1.99 -2.65 -18.31
C GLN A 44 -1.44 -3.98 -18.81
N PHE A 45 -2.16 -4.66 -19.71
CA PHE A 45 -1.71 -5.95 -20.23
C PHE A 45 -0.31 -5.84 -20.84
N PRO A 46 0.66 -6.67 -20.40
CA PRO A 46 2.05 -6.52 -20.81
C PRO A 46 2.29 -6.93 -22.25
N ALA A 47 3.20 -6.22 -22.92
CA ALA A 47 3.62 -6.59 -24.25
C ALA A 47 4.35 -7.94 -24.28
N VAL A 48 3.89 -8.82 -25.14
CA VAL A 48 4.48 -10.16 -25.32
C VAL A 48 5.71 -10.07 -26.23
N SER A 49 6.87 -10.47 -25.72
CA SER A 49 8.09 -10.59 -26.51
C SER A 49 8.94 -11.75 -25.99
N ALA A 50 9.76 -12.33 -26.86
CA ALA A 50 10.67 -13.41 -26.46
C ALA A 50 11.61 -12.98 -25.33
N SER A 51 12.12 -11.75 -25.38
CA SER A 51 13.01 -11.19 -24.34
C SER A 51 12.31 -10.98 -23.01
N SER A 52 11.05 -10.51 -23.01
CA SER A 52 10.28 -10.31 -21.78
C SER A 52 9.89 -11.64 -21.12
N ILE A 53 9.61 -12.68 -21.91
CA ILE A 53 9.30 -14.02 -21.41
C ILE A 53 10.56 -14.67 -20.82
N LEU A 54 11.66 -14.69 -21.55
CA LEU A 54 12.92 -15.32 -21.11
C LEU A 54 13.54 -14.64 -19.88
N SER A 55 13.36 -13.32 -19.75
CA SER A 55 13.83 -12.56 -18.58
C SER A 55 12.90 -12.63 -17.37
N GLY A 56 11.73 -13.25 -17.48
CA GLY A 56 10.71 -13.29 -16.43
C GLY A 56 9.89 -11.99 -16.27
N LYS A 57 10.25 -10.91 -16.95
CA LYS A 57 9.56 -9.61 -16.84
C LYS A 57 8.08 -9.68 -17.27
N PHE A 58 7.78 -10.51 -18.28
CA PHE A 58 6.40 -10.71 -18.70
C PHE A 58 5.56 -11.31 -17.57
N MET A 59 6.08 -12.31 -16.84
CA MET A 59 5.33 -12.98 -15.78
C MET A 59 5.03 -12.03 -14.61
N THR A 60 6.01 -11.23 -14.19
CA THR A 60 5.81 -10.22 -13.15
C THR A 60 4.79 -9.17 -13.57
N ALA A 61 4.92 -8.62 -14.79
CA ALA A 61 3.98 -7.61 -15.27
C ALA A 61 2.57 -8.19 -15.53
N PHE A 62 2.46 -9.47 -15.89
CA PHE A 62 1.18 -10.17 -16.04
C PHE A 62 0.52 -10.39 -14.67
N GLU A 63 1.31 -10.71 -13.64
CA GLU A 63 0.81 -10.81 -12.27
C GLU A 63 0.25 -9.47 -11.78
N ASP A 64 1.01 -8.39 -11.95
CA ASP A 64 0.56 -7.03 -11.60
C ASP A 64 -0.73 -6.65 -12.34
N TRP A 65 -0.80 -6.91 -13.64
CA TRP A 65 -2.00 -6.68 -14.45
C TRP A 65 -3.17 -7.51 -13.94
N SER A 66 -2.99 -8.81 -13.70
CA SER A 66 -4.06 -9.71 -13.27
C SER A 66 -4.65 -9.32 -11.90
N LEU A 67 -3.81 -8.79 -11.01
CA LEU A 67 -4.24 -8.27 -9.71
C LEU A 67 -4.99 -6.93 -9.84
N ASP A 68 -4.51 -6.06 -10.72
CA ASP A 68 -5.08 -4.73 -10.89
C ASP A 68 -6.40 -4.74 -11.68
N GLN A 69 -6.50 -5.58 -12.72
CA GLN A 69 -7.67 -5.70 -13.59
C GLN A 69 -8.65 -6.80 -13.16
N PHE A 70 -8.48 -7.35 -11.94
CA PHE A 70 -9.36 -8.41 -11.45
C PHE A 70 -10.81 -7.89 -11.34
N PRO A 71 -11.80 -8.61 -11.92
CA PRO A 71 -13.20 -8.20 -11.87
C PRO A 71 -13.68 -8.03 -10.44
N LEU A 72 -14.41 -6.94 -10.16
CA LEU A 72 -14.94 -6.60 -8.83
C LEU A 72 -13.87 -6.43 -7.75
N ARG A 73 -12.61 -6.15 -8.12
CA ARG A 73 -11.49 -5.98 -7.19
C ARG A 73 -11.83 -5.12 -5.97
N ASP A 74 -12.41 -3.94 -6.16
CA ASP A 74 -12.77 -3.04 -5.06
C ASP A 74 -13.88 -3.61 -4.16
N LYS A 75 -14.78 -4.42 -4.71
CA LYS A 75 -15.80 -5.11 -3.93
C LYS A 75 -15.19 -6.18 -3.02
N PHE A 76 -14.25 -6.96 -3.55
CA PHE A 76 -13.53 -7.96 -2.75
C PHE A 76 -12.65 -7.32 -1.68
N ARG A 77 -12.01 -6.20 -1.98
CA ARG A 77 -11.25 -5.42 -0.98
C ARG A 77 -12.15 -4.89 0.13
N THR A 78 -13.32 -4.37 -0.24
CA THR A 78 -14.33 -3.91 0.74
C THR A 78 -14.82 -5.08 1.59
N LEU A 79 -15.13 -6.22 0.97
CA LEU A 79 -15.56 -7.43 1.68
C LEU A 79 -14.48 -7.92 2.65
N LYS A 80 -13.21 -7.95 2.22
CA LYS A 80 -12.07 -8.28 3.08
C LYS A 80 -12.01 -7.36 4.29
N ALA A 81 -12.08 -6.04 4.08
CA ALA A 81 -12.03 -5.06 5.15
C ALA A 81 -13.22 -5.22 6.14
N MET A 82 -14.42 -5.42 5.63
CA MET A 82 -15.60 -5.66 6.47
C MET A 82 -15.44 -6.96 7.27
N THR A 83 -14.95 -8.02 6.66
CA THR A 83 -14.69 -9.28 7.36
C THR A 83 -13.63 -9.10 8.45
N ALA A 84 -12.53 -8.40 8.16
CA ALA A 84 -11.48 -8.13 9.12
C ALA A 84 -12.01 -7.37 10.35
N PHE A 85 -12.73 -6.26 10.15
CA PHE A 85 -13.19 -5.42 11.25
C PHE A 85 -14.42 -5.99 11.98
N TYR A 86 -15.45 -6.43 11.24
CA TYR A 86 -16.73 -6.79 11.86
C TYR A 86 -16.87 -8.27 12.22
N LEU A 87 -16.27 -9.17 11.47
CA LEU A 87 -16.34 -10.61 11.74
C LEU A 87 -15.17 -11.11 12.59
N LEU A 88 -13.94 -10.73 12.21
CA LEU A 88 -12.72 -11.17 12.89
C LEU A 88 -12.29 -10.24 14.04
N HIS A 89 -12.94 -9.08 14.17
CA HIS A 89 -12.63 -8.07 15.21
C HIS A 89 -11.14 -7.67 15.22
N GLN A 90 -10.52 -7.63 14.02
CA GLN A 90 -9.14 -7.17 13.89
C GLN A 90 -9.07 -5.67 14.20
N LYS A 91 -8.00 -5.25 14.85
CA LYS A 91 -7.79 -3.85 15.20
C LYS A 91 -7.44 -2.99 14.00
N ASP A 92 -6.79 -3.58 13.01
CA ASP A 92 -6.39 -2.92 11.76
C ASP A 92 -6.59 -3.83 10.54
N ASN A 93 -6.55 -3.25 9.36
CA ASN A 93 -6.51 -3.95 8.08
C ASN A 93 -5.51 -3.27 7.15
N ASN A 94 -4.42 -3.96 6.79
CA ASN A 94 -3.31 -3.43 6.00
C ASN A 94 -2.73 -2.13 6.62
N ASP A 95 -2.42 -2.15 7.90
CA ASP A 95 -1.92 -1.01 8.69
C ASP A 95 -2.88 0.20 8.75
N ILE A 96 -4.12 0.04 8.37
CA ILE A 96 -5.15 1.08 8.53
C ILE A 96 -6.07 0.68 9.68
N TYR A 97 -6.19 1.57 10.66
CA TYR A 97 -7.14 1.43 11.76
C TYR A 97 -8.18 2.56 11.75
N ILE A 98 -9.27 2.33 12.47
CA ILE A 98 -10.36 3.31 12.61
C ILE A 98 -10.47 3.71 14.07
N ALA A 99 -10.36 5.00 14.35
CA ALA A 99 -10.53 5.58 15.68
C ALA A 99 -11.24 6.93 15.58
N GLY A 100 -12.19 7.16 16.48
CA GLY A 100 -12.96 8.41 16.50
C GLY A 100 -13.66 8.75 15.17
N GLY A 101 -14.08 7.75 14.39
CA GLY A 101 -14.69 7.94 13.07
C GLY A 101 -13.70 8.33 11.96
N GLN A 102 -12.41 8.27 12.22
CA GLN A 102 -11.35 8.58 11.27
C GLN A 102 -10.52 7.34 10.96
N ALA A 103 -10.14 7.18 9.69
CA ALA A 103 -9.14 6.21 9.30
C ALA A 103 -7.73 6.83 9.43
N ALA A 104 -6.82 6.10 10.08
CA ALA A 104 -5.42 6.48 10.22
C ALA A 104 -4.53 5.29 9.83
N LYS A 105 -3.36 5.59 9.26
CA LYS A 105 -2.34 4.59 8.98
C LYS A 105 -1.53 4.36 10.26
N LEU A 106 -1.24 3.11 10.54
CA LEU A 106 -0.34 2.74 11.62
C LEU A 106 1.09 3.02 11.18
N ASP A 107 1.75 3.97 11.84
CA ASP A 107 3.12 4.36 11.54
C ASP A 107 4.02 3.95 12.71
N TYR A 108 4.52 2.72 12.64
CA TYR A 108 5.35 2.08 13.66
C TYR A 108 6.04 0.84 13.06
N PRO A 109 7.32 0.59 13.41
CA PRO A 109 8.26 1.49 14.11
C PRO A 109 8.77 2.63 13.23
N MET A 110 9.57 3.53 13.82
CA MET A 110 10.28 4.56 13.03
C MET A 110 11.24 3.90 12.02
N HIS A 111 11.14 4.30 10.76
CA HIS A 111 11.99 3.81 9.67
C HIS A 111 13.29 4.61 9.60
N ALA A 112 14.32 4.16 10.33
CA ALA A 112 15.61 4.85 10.40
C ALA A 112 16.26 5.04 9.02
N ASP A 113 16.23 4.01 8.16
CA ASP A 113 16.82 4.07 6.81
C ASP A 113 16.13 5.15 5.93
N SER A 114 14.81 5.29 6.06
CA SER A 114 14.06 6.33 5.33
C SER A 114 14.41 7.73 5.82
N LEU A 115 14.61 7.87 7.14
CA LEU A 115 15.05 9.11 7.75
C LEU A 115 16.46 9.49 7.26
N ASP A 116 17.39 8.53 7.26
CA ASP A 116 18.76 8.71 6.79
C ASP A 116 18.81 9.11 5.32
N TYR A 117 18.00 8.43 4.51
CA TYR A 117 17.87 8.76 3.10
C TYR A 117 17.34 10.17 2.90
N ALA A 118 16.26 10.56 3.58
CA ALA A 118 15.68 11.88 3.48
C ALA A 118 16.68 12.97 3.93
N ALA A 119 17.31 12.79 5.10
CA ALA A 119 18.32 13.72 5.62
C ALA A 119 19.50 13.88 4.65
N SER A 120 19.99 12.79 4.06
CA SER A 120 21.07 12.84 3.08
C SER A 120 20.70 13.64 1.82
N ARG A 121 19.44 13.55 1.36
CA ARG A 121 18.95 14.31 0.19
C ARG A 121 18.82 15.80 0.50
N PHE A 122 18.26 16.15 1.66
CA PHE A 122 18.19 17.54 2.09
C PHE A 122 19.58 18.15 2.31
N THR A 123 20.50 17.39 2.92
CA THR A 123 21.89 17.83 3.10
C THR A 123 22.59 18.06 1.76
N TRP A 124 22.38 17.16 0.79
CA TRP A 124 22.90 17.36 -0.55
C TRP A 124 22.39 18.66 -1.20
N ILE A 125 21.10 18.96 -1.08
CA ILE A 125 20.52 20.21 -1.58
C ILE A 125 21.15 21.42 -0.88
N TYR A 126 21.26 21.36 0.44
CA TYR A 126 21.87 22.43 1.22
C TYR A 126 23.32 22.69 0.78
N GLU A 127 24.16 21.67 0.78
CA GLU A 127 25.58 21.79 0.48
C GLU A 127 25.88 22.23 -0.97
N ASN A 128 25.04 21.83 -1.94
CA ASN A 128 25.30 22.12 -3.35
C ASN A 128 24.56 23.36 -3.88
N LEU A 129 23.47 23.79 -3.25
CA LEU A 129 22.61 24.83 -3.81
C LEU A 129 22.34 26.00 -2.86
N LEU A 130 22.38 25.79 -1.54
CA LEU A 130 21.91 26.78 -0.58
C LEU A 130 23.00 27.34 0.33
N LYS A 131 24.07 26.62 0.59
CA LYS A 131 25.12 26.97 1.57
C LYS A 131 25.78 28.30 1.29
N ASP A 132 26.04 28.59 0.02
CA ASP A 132 26.69 29.83 -0.42
C ASP A 132 25.68 30.94 -0.79
N ALA A 133 24.38 30.62 -0.75
CA ALA A 133 23.33 31.61 -0.90
C ALA A 133 22.94 32.12 0.49
N ASP A 134 22.79 33.44 0.69
CA ASP A 134 22.35 34.01 1.96
C ASP A 134 20.89 33.62 2.28
N THR A 135 20.69 32.31 2.52
CA THR A 135 19.37 31.68 2.65
C THR A 135 19.29 30.94 3.99
N ARG A 136 18.24 31.21 4.77
CA ARG A 136 17.88 30.41 5.94
C ARG A 136 17.02 29.23 5.55
N VAL A 137 17.34 28.06 6.09
CA VAL A 137 16.56 26.84 5.89
C VAL A 137 15.70 26.56 7.12
N TRP A 138 14.39 26.49 6.93
CA TRP A 138 13.43 26.11 7.96
C TRP A 138 12.85 24.75 7.65
N LEU A 139 12.82 23.84 8.62
CA LEU A 139 12.18 22.54 8.51
C LEU A 139 10.98 22.48 9.44
N SER A 140 9.81 22.23 8.88
CA SER A 140 8.60 22.00 9.65
C SER A 140 8.14 20.56 9.47
N VAL A 141 7.92 19.85 10.58
CA VAL A 141 7.38 18.51 10.61
C VAL A 141 5.91 18.57 11.00
N VAL A 142 5.03 18.22 10.07
CA VAL A 142 3.61 18.13 10.33
C VAL A 142 3.28 16.69 10.74
N PRO A 143 2.85 16.46 11.98
CA PRO A 143 2.48 15.11 12.42
C PRO A 143 1.24 14.62 11.67
N ASP A 144 1.20 13.33 11.41
CA ASP A 144 0.04 12.66 10.84
C ASP A 144 -1.05 12.37 11.88
N LYS A 145 -2.13 11.73 11.45
CA LYS A 145 -3.23 11.37 12.36
C LYS A 145 -2.81 10.37 13.44
N ASN A 146 -1.82 9.53 13.16
CA ASN A 146 -1.35 8.52 14.10
C ASN A 146 -0.78 9.14 15.37
N TYR A 147 -0.10 10.28 15.26
CA TYR A 147 0.38 11.06 16.40
C TYR A 147 -0.74 11.39 17.41
N PHE A 148 -1.91 11.76 16.91
CA PHE A 148 -3.03 12.18 17.77
C PHE A 148 -3.92 11.02 18.21
N LEU A 149 -4.05 9.97 17.39
CA LEU A 149 -5.06 8.94 17.59
C LEU A 149 -4.51 7.64 18.19
N ALA A 150 -3.25 7.28 17.91
CA ALA A 150 -2.75 5.95 18.23
C ALA A 150 -2.74 5.66 19.73
N ALA A 151 -2.04 6.45 20.52
CA ALA A 151 -1.87 6.20 21.95
C ALA A 151 -3.22 6.19 22.71
N ALA A 152 -4.12 7.12 22.39
CA ALA A 152 -5.43 7.23 23.01
C ALA A 152 -6.36 6.03 22.70
N ASN A 153 -6.07 5.29 21.62
CA ASN A 153 -6.88 4.15 21.17
C ASN A 153 -6.14 2.80 21.27
N GLY A 154 -5.00 2.76 21.97
CA GLY A 154 -4.26 1.52 22.23
C GLY A 154 -3.54 0.94 21.02
N TYR A 155 -3.15 1.81 20.08
CA TYR A 155 -2.31 1.46 18.92
C TYR A 155 -0.86 1.87 19.16
N PRO A 156 0.12 1.12 18.64
CA PRO A 156 1.50 1.54 18.67
C PRO A 156 1.71 2.78 17.80
N SER A 157 2.67 3.61 18.21
CA SER A 157 3.06 4.82 17.49
C SER A 157 4.58 4.95 17.56
N MET A 158 5.19 5.51 16.52
CA MET A 158 6.60 5.83 16.62
C MET A 158 6.84 6.92 17.67
N ASP A 159 8.04 7.00 18.19
CA ASP A 159 8.46 8.09 19.07
C ASP A 159 8.77 9.33 18.23
N TYR A 160 7.81 10.25 18.13
CA TYR A 160 7.95 11.49 17.36
C TYR A 160 8.99 12.45 17.96
N ALA A 161 9.22 12.37 19.27
CA ALA A 161 10.26 13.18 19.91
C ALA A 161 11.64 12.68 19.50
N ALA A 162 11.86 11.36 19.52
CA ALA A 162 13.09 10.75 19.03
C ALA A 162 13.28 10.99 17.53
N PHE A 163 12.21 10.94 16.73
CA PHE A 163 12.25 11.26 15.31
C PHE A 163 12.74 12.70 15.04
N ILE A 164 12.17 13.69 15.75
CA ILE A 164 12.59 15.10 15.61
C ILE A 164 14.02 15.31 16.11
N ALA A 165 14.42 14.66 17.21
CA ALA A 165 15.79 14.73 17.72
C ALA A 165 16.79 14.19 16.70
N ALA A 166 16.49 13.06 16.07
CA ALA A 166 17.32 12.47 15.01
C ALA A 166 17.40 13.37 13.76
N LEU A 167 16.30 14.03 13.37
CA LEU A 167 16.32 15.02 12.28
C LEU A 167 17.25 16.19 12.59
N ARG A 168 17.17 16.76 13.80
CA ARG A 168 18.03 17.87 14.23
C ARG A 168 19.50 17.49 14.23
N GLU A 169 19.82 16.30 14.70
CA GLU A 169 21.18 15.77 14.68
C GLU A 169 21.73 15.64 13.26
N LYS A 170 20.92 15.14 12.33
CA LYS A 170 21.33 14.91 10.94
C LYS A 170 21.32 16.14 10.06
N MET A 171 20.58 17.17 10.43
CA MET A 171 20.42 18.41 9.66
C MET A 171 20.63 19.66 10.56
N PRO A 172 21.84 19.85 11.13
CA PRO A 172 22.14 20.94 12.07
C PRO A 172 22.11 22.33 11.41
N TYR A 173 22.07 22.40 10.11
CA TYR A 173 21.97 23.64 9.33
C TYR A 173 20.54 24.21 9.23
N ALA A 174 19.53 23.43 9.62
CA ALA A 174 18.14 23.83 9.55
C ALA A 174 17.63 24.35 10.89
N ASP A 175 16.81 25.39 10.86
CA ASP A 175 15.99 25.86 11.99
C ASP A 175 14.68 25.07 12.05
N TYR A 176 14.11 24.83 13.28
CA TYR A 176 12.95 23.99 13.52
C TYR A 176 11.87 24.76 14.29
#